data_936325278b080abc59b49fb50dfe9f04
#
_entry.id   936325278b080abc59b49fb50dfe9f04
#
_cell.length_a   1.000
_cell.length_b   1.000
_cell.length_c   1.000
_cell.angle_alpha   90.00
_cell.angle_beta   90.00
_cell.angle_gamma   90.00
#
_symmetry.space_group_name_H-M   'P 1'
#
loop_
_entity.id
_entity.type
_entity.pdbx_description
1 polymer ?
#
loop_
_entity_poly.entity_id
_entity_poly.type
_entity_poly.pdbx_seq_one_letter_code
_entity_poly.pdbx_strand_id
1 'polypeptide(L)'
;MILAILGLLLALASPLLLLPVEKFLPYPHFIEEAVKLVIVVMMIKTEKQTKKSLWVWVFLAGFLFTVSESILYLINIFALGNYMLFPKRLELTGGLHTGTVMLMYLLGRKKYAGLAVGFVGAVVIHYFFNLWVAGL
;
A
#
# COMPACT_ATOMS: atom_id res chain seq x y z
N MET A 1 -7.72 -9.53 -16.82
CA MET A 1 -6.26 -9.45 -16.53
C MET A 1 -5.70 -8.04 -16.69
N ILE A 2 -6.11 -7.25 -17.70
CA ILE A 2 -5.60 -5.87 -17.90
C ILE A 2 -5.73 -5.02 -16.64
N LEU A 3 -6.88 -5.01 -15.97
CA LEU A 3 -7.08 -4.25 -14.73
C LEU A 3 -6.11 -4.65 -13.61
N ALA A 4 -5.77 -5.95 -13.50
CA ALA A 4 -4.81 -6.39 -12.49
C ALA A 4 -3.39 -5.88 -12.81
N ILE A 5 -2.99 -5.90 -14.08
CA ILE A 5 -1.71 -5.32 -14.53
C ILE A 5 -1.67 -3.82 -14.26
N LEU A 6 -2.73 -3.10 -14.62
CA LEU A 6 -2.84 -1.66 -14.32
C LEU A 6 -2.79 -1.39 -12.81
N GLY A 7 -3.39 -2.26 -11.99
CA GLY A 7 -3.30 -2.18 -10.53
C GLY A 7 -1.87 -2.32 -10.01
N LEU A 8 -1.06 -3.23 -10.56
CA LEU A 8 0.36 -3.37 -10.21
C LEU A 8 1.18 -2.15 -10.65
N LEU A 9 0.93 -1.64 -11.86
CA LEU A 9 1.60 -0.43 -12.35
C LEU A 9 1.25 0.79 -11.48
N LEU A 10 -0.02 0.90 -11.08
CA LEU A 10 -0.47 1.95 -10.16
C LEU A 10 0.19 1.80 -8.79
N ALA A 11 0.31 0.58 -8.26
CA ALA A 11 0.99 0.32 -6.99
C ALA A 11 2.46 0.77 -7.03
N LEU A 12 3.14 0.50 -8.14
CA LEU A 12 4.53 0.91 -8.33
C LEU A 12 4.69 2.42 -8.52
N ALA A 13 3.77 3.06 -9.24
CA ALA A 13 3.87 4.49 -9.56
C ALA A 13 3.34 5.41 -8.45
N SER A 14 2.36 4.95 -7.65
CA SER A 14 1.63 5.82 -6.73
C SER A 14 2.48 6.51 -5.67
N PRO A 15 3.47 5.91 -4.99
CA PRO A 15 4.28 6.63 -4.01
C PRO A 15 5.03 7.81 -4.64
N LEU A 16 5.54 7.63 -5.88
CA LEU A 16 6.21 8.71 -6.63
C LEU A 16 5.24 9.83 -6.99
N LEU A 17 4.02 9.49 -7.41
CA LEU A 17 3.00 10.46 -7.80
C LEU A 17 2.40 11.18 -6.59
N LEU A 18 2.31 10.51 -5.44
CA LEU A 18 1.74 11.07 -4.22
C LEU A 18 2.72 11.96 -3.47
N LEU A 19 4.03 11.77 -3.62
CA LEU A 19 5.05 12.52 -2.89
C LEU A 19 4.84 14.04 -2.86
N PRO A 20 4.53 14.73 -4.00
CA PRO A 20 4.27 16.17 -3.96
C PRO A 20 2.96 16.51 -3.23
N VAL A 21 1.95 15.64 -3.30
CA VAL A 21 0.64 15.85 -2.67
C VAL A 21 0.74 15.65 -1.16
N GLU A 22 1.46 14.66 -0.70
CA GLU A 22 1.65 14.31 0.71
C GLU A 22 2.32 15.44 1.51
N LYS A 23 3.21 16.22 0.88
CA LYS A 23 3.86 17.37 1.51
C LYS A 23 2.89 18.47 1.94
N PHE A 24 1.71 18.54 1.31
CA PHE A 24 0.69 19.55 1.60
C PHE A 24 -0.46 19.03 2.47
N LEU A 25 -0.47 17.73 2.77
CA LEU A 25 -1.58 17.09 3.50
C LEU A 25 -1.18 16.77 4.93
N PRO A 26 -2.07 17.05 5.91
CA PRO A 26 -1.81 16.70 7.31
C PRO A 26 -1.84 15.19 7.57
N TYR A 27 -2.48 14.40 6.70
CA TYR A 27 -2.67 12.96 6.85
C TYR A 27 -2.39 12.21 5.55
N PRO A 28 -1.11 12.10 5.10
CA PRO A 28 -0.76 11.48 3.82
C PRO A 28 -1.20 10.01 3.73
N HIS A 29 -1.10 9.25 4.82
CA HIS A 29 -1.52 7.86 4.89
C HIS A 29 -2.97 7.59 4.45
N PHE A 30 -3.87 8.58 4.61
CA PHE A 30 -5.25 8.44 4.15
C PHE A 30 -5.32 8.34 2.62
N ILE A 31 -4.54 9.15 1.91
CA ILE A 31 -4.51 9.12 0.43
C ILE A 31 -3.80 7.88 -0.09
N GLU A 32 -2.74 7.44 0.58
CA GLU A 32 -2.08 6.20 0.23
C GLU A 32 -3.05 5.00 0.33
N GLU A 33 -3.82 4.91 1.44
CA GLU A 33 -4.81 3.84 1.59
C GLU A 33 -5.97 3.98 0.58
N ALA A 34 -6.36 5.21 0.19
CA ALA A 34 -7.36 5.43 -0.85
C ALA A 34 -6.88 4.94 -2.22
N VAL A 35 -5.62 5.16 -2.58
CA VAL A 35 -5.05 4.61 -3.83
C VAL A 35 -4.99 3.09 -3.77
N LYS A 36 -4.56 2.50 -2.65
CA LYS A 36 -4.56 1.05 -2.46
C LYS A 36 -5.97 0.47 -2.54
N LEU A 37 -6.99 1.18 -2.05
CA LEU A 37 -8.39 0.80 -2.20
C LEU A 37 -8.78 0.68 -3.69
N VAL A 38 -8.38 1.65 -4.52
CA VAL A 38 -8.61 1.57 -5.99
C VAL A 38 -7.94 0.33 -6.58
N ILE A 39 -6.69 0.05 -6.22
CA ILE A 39 -5.96 -1.14 -6.66
C ILE A 39 -6.72 -2.42 -6.26
N VAL A 40 -7.16 -2.52 -5.01
CA VAL A 40 -7.91 -3.67 -4.51
C VAL A 40 -9.24 -3.85 -5.27
N VAL A 41 -9.95 -2.75 -5.58
CA VAL A 41 -11.18 -2.80 -6.40
C VAL A 41 -10.88 -3.36 -7.79
N MET A 42 -9.78 -2.95 -8.43
CA MET A 42 -9.35 -3.47 -9.73
C MET A 42 -9.06 -4.97 -9.66
N MET A 43 -8.40 -5.44 -8.58
CA MET A 43 -8.12 -6.87 -8.35
C MET A 43 -9.42 -7.67 -8.15
N ILE A 44 -10.33 -7.19 -7.30
CA ILE A 44 -11.63 -7.85 -7.05
C ILE A 44 -12.47 -7.94 -8.34
N LYS A 45 -12.52 -6.88 -9.15
CA LYS A 45 -13.21 -6.89 -10.44
C LYS A 45 -12.60 -7.91 -11.39
N THR A 46 -11.27 -7.98 -11.47
CA THR A 46 -10.57 -8.95 -12.31
C THR A 46 -10.84 -10.39 -11.85
N GLU A 47 -10.81 -10.64 -10.53
CA GLU A 47 -11.11 -11.96 -9.96
C GLU A 47 -12.53 -12.41 -10.34
N LYS A 48 -13.53 -11.54 -10.21
CA LYS A 48 -14.92 -11.83 -10.57
C LYS A 48 -15.08 -12.13 -12.06
N GLN A 49 -14.37 -11.41 -12.93
CA GLN A 49 -14.42 -11.61 -14.38
C GLN A 49 -13.73 -12.89 -14.83
N THR A 50 -12.57 -13.20 -14.25
CA THR A 50 -11.73 -14.32 -14.68
C THR A 50 -12.00 -15.62 -13.91
N LYS A 51 -12.70 -15.54 -12.78
CA LYS A 51 -12.92 -16.62 -11.81
C LYS A 51 -11.58 -17.22 -11.28
N LYS A 52 -10.47 -16.48 -11.42
CA LYS A 52 -9.16 -16.89 -10.95
C LYS A 52 -8.81 -16.10 -9.69
N SER A 53 -8.34 -16.79 -8.66
CA SER A 53 -7.86 -16.14 -7.44
C SER A 53 -6.67 -15.23 -7.72
N LEU A 54 -6.68 -14.03 -7.16
CA LEU A 54 -5.66 -13.01 -7.38
C LEU A 54 -4.80 -12.73 -6.14
N TRP A 55 -4.72 -13.64 -5.19
CA TRP A 55 -3.91 -13.47 -3.96
C TRP A 55 -2.47 -13.03 -4.21
N VAL A 56 -1.80 -13.68 -5.15
CA VAL A 56 -0.42 -13.36 -5.51
C VAL A 56 -0.33 -11.93 -6.07
N TRP A 57 -1.30 -11.52 -6.89
CA TRP A 57 -1.34 -10.18 -7.47
C TRP A 57 -1.59 -9.10 -6.41
N VAL A 58 -2.45 -9.40 -5.44
CA VAL A 58 -2.74 -8.53 -4.30
C VAL A 58 -1.49 -8.38 -3.41
N PHE A 59 -0.82 -9.49 -3.11
CA PHE A 59 0.46 -9.48 -2.40
C PHE A 59 1.51 -8.64 -3.13
N LEU A 60 1.68 -8.88 -4.44
CA LEU A 60 2.62 -8.14 -5.28
C LEU A 60 2.29 -6.63 -5.32
N ALA A 61 1.01 -6.25 -5.31
CA ALA A 61 0.63 -4.84 -5.28
C ALA A 61 1.12 -4.15 -4.00
N GLY A 62 0.92 -4.75 -2.82
CA GLY A 62 1.43 -4.23 -1.56
C GLY A 62 2.96 -4.18 -1.52
N PHE A 63 3.61 -5.22 -2.02
CA PHE A 63 5.07 -5.29 -2.10
C PHE A 63 5.65 -4.22 -3.05
N LEU A 64 5.09 -4.03 -4.23
CA LEU A 64 5.53 -3.01 -5.19
C LEU A 64 5.34 -1.59 -4.64
N PHE A 65 4.24 -1.34 -3.93
CA PHE A 65 4.03 -0.08 -3.23
C PHE A 65 5.16 0.17 -2.22
N THR A 66 5.48 -0.82 -1.39
CA THR A 66 6.59 -0.76 -0.42
C THR A 66 7.93 -0.48 -1.08
N VAL A 67 8.27 -1.19 -2.15
CA VAL A 67 9.54 -1.01 -2.88
C VAL A 67 9.65 0.41 -3.40
N SER A 68 8.60 0.90 -4.06
CA SER A 68 8.57 2.26 -4.61
C SER A 68 8.72 3.33 -3.53
N GLU A 69 8.00 3.22 -2.42
CA GLU A 69 8.13 4.14 -1.29
C GLU A 69 9.53 4.06 -0.66
N SER A 70 10.05 2.86 -0.46
CA SER A 70 11.39 2.67 0.13
C SER A 70 12.50 3.29 -0.70
N ILE A 71 12.38 3.28 -2.05
CA ILE A 71 13.32 3.96 -2.95
C ILE A 71 13.32 5.48 -2.69
N LEU A 72 12.16 6.09 -2.44
CA LEU A 72 12.08 7.51 -2.13
C LEU A 72 12.82 7.89 -0.83
N TYR A 73 12.80 7.00 0.14
CA TYR A 73 13.52 7.20 1.40
C TYR A 73 15.02 6.90 1.32
N LEU A 74 15.49 6.20 0.29
CA LEU A 74 16.92 5.93 0.12
C LEU A 74 17.76 7.20 0.13
N ILE A 75 17.29 8.27 -0.52
CA ILE A 75 18.00 9.57 -0.57
C ILE A 75 18.25 10.09 0.85
N ASN A 76 17.23 10.03 1.72
CA ASN A 76 17.35 10.48 3.10
C ASN A 76 18.26 9.56 3.94
N ILE A 77 18.16 8.24 3.73
CA ILE A 77 18.98 7.24 4.42
C ILE A 77 20.46 7.42 4.06
N PHE A 78 20.77 7.65 2.78
CA PHE A 78 22.14 7.93 2.33
C PHE A 78 22.67 9.24 2.93
N ALA A 79 21.84 10.29 2.98
CA ALA A 79 22.25 11.57 3.60
C ALA A 79 22.55 11.43 5.09
N LEU A 80 21.87 10.54 5.82
CA LEU A 80 22.11 10.25 7.24
C LEU A 80 23.29 9.28 7.47
N GLY A 81 23.81 8.62 6.42
CA GLY A 81 24.94 7.67 6.53
C GLY A 81 24.61 6.36 7.26
N ASN A 82 23.35 6.10 7.58
CA ASN A 82 22.94 4.90 8.32
C ASN A 82 22.22 3.90 7.41
N TYR A 83 22.99 3.15 6.64
CA TYR A 83 22.48 2.19 5.65
C TYR A 83 21.68 1.02 6.24
N MET A 84 21.88 0.70 7.52
CA MET A 84 21.11 -0.36 8.20
C MET A 84 19.65 0.00 8.44
N LEU A 85 19.29 1.26 8.30
CA LEU A 85 17.88 1.69 8.36
C LEU A 85 17.06 1.19 7.15
N PHE A 86 17.69 0.99 5.99
CA PHE A 86 16.99 0.59 4.78
C PHE A 86 16.31 -0.79 4.87
N PRO A 87 17.02 -1.89 5.19
CA PRO A 87 16.37 -3.20 5.31
C PRO A 87 15.30 -3.22 6.41
N LYS A 88 15.55 -2.59 7.55
CA LYS A 88 14.58 -2.49 8.63
C LYS A 88 13.31 -1.76 8.18
N ARG A 89 13.46 -0.65 7.45
CA ARG A 89 12.31 0.08 6.92
C ARG A 89 11.55 -0.75 5.88
N LEU A 90 12.26 -1.39 4.96
CA LEU A 90 11.66 -2.24 3.93
C LEU A 90 10.82 -3.37 4.57
N GLU A 91 11.30 -3.99 5.64
CA GLU A 91 10.59 -5.02 6.38
C GLU A 91 9.31 -4.46 7.04
N LEU A 92 9.44 -3.37 7.79
CA LEU A 92 8.32 -2.79 8.54
C LEU A 92 7.23 -2.23 7.60
N THR A 93 7.63 -1.42 6.62
CA THR A 93 6.67 -0.85 5.64
C THR A 93 6.11 -1.93 4.72
N GLY A 94 6.90 -2.97 4.41
CA GLY A 94 6.46 -4.13 3.66
C GLY A 94 5.33 -4.89 4.35
N GLY A 95 5.49 -5.12 5.65
CA GLY A 95 4.44 -5.70 6.48
C GLY A 95 3.18 -4.85 6.50
N LEU A 96 3.33 -3.53 6.67
CA LEU A 96 2.21 -2.59 6.68
C LEU A 96 1.45 -2.58 5.35
N HIS A 97 2.13 -2.23 4.23
CA HIS A 97 1.45 -2.03 2.95
C HIS A 97 0.87 -3.33 2.39
N THR A 98 1.61 -4.43 2.49
CA THR A 98 1.09 -5.73 2.08
C THR A 98 -0.09 -6.16 2.97
N GLY A 99 0.03 -5.97 4.28
CA GLY A 99 -1.02 -6.29 5.24
C GLY A 99 -2.30 -5.49 5.01
N THR A 100 -2.21 -4.17 4.78
CA THR A 100 -3.39 -3.32 4.55
C THR A 100 -4.08 -3.62 3.22
N VAL A 101 -3.33 -3.85 2.13
CA VAL A 101 -3.88 -4.28 0.83
C VAL A 101 -4.58 -5.64 0.95
N MET A 102 -3.96 -6.60 1.64
CA MET A 102 -4.54 -7.92 1.87
C MET A 102 -5.81 -7.86 2.74
N LEU A 103 -5.81 -7.04 3.79
CA LEU A 103 -6.98 -6.81 4.64
C LEU A 103 -8.17 -6.30 3.82
N MET A 104 -7.97 -5.24 3.03
CA MET A 104 -9.00 -4.69 2.16
C MET A 104 -9.52 -5.72 1.16
N TYR A 105 -8.62 -6.48 0.53
CA TYR A 105 -9.01 -7.53 -0.42
C TYR A 105 -9.80 -8.65 0.24
N LEU A 106 -9.36 -9.17 1.38
CA LEU A 106 -10.03 -10.25 2.10
C LEU A 106 -11.47 -9.90 2.48
N LEU A 107 -11.64 -8.72 3.06
CA LEU A 107 -12.94 -8.24 3.49
C LEU A 107 -13.81 -7.83 2.30
N GLY A 108 -13.21 -7.23 1.28
CA GLY A 108 -13.91 -6.67 0.12
C GLY A 108 -14.37 -7.70 -0.91
N ARG A 109 -13.66 -8.84 -1.04
CA ARG A 109 -13.99 -9.84 -2.07
C ARG A 109 -15.38 -10.48 -1.92
N LYS A 110 -15.91 -10.52 -0.69
CA LYS A 110 -17.25 -11.08 -0.40
C LYS A 110 -18.36 -10.05 -0.57
N LYS A 111 -18.20 -8.85 0.00
CA LYS A 111 -19.20 -7.77 -0.02
C LYS A 111 -18.51 -6.39 -0.04
N TYR A 112 -19.13 -5.42 -0.73
CA TYR A 112 -18.62 -4.04 -0.74
C TYR A 112 -18.59 -3.38 0.65
N ALA A 113 -19.52 -3.73 1.55
CA ALA A 113 -19.43 -3.27 2.95
C ALA A 113 -18.16 -3.74 3.63
N GLY A 114 -17.67 -4.96 3.35
CA GLY A 114 -16.39 -5.45 3.86
C GLY A 114 -15.20 -4.64 3.33
N LEU A 115 -15.29 -4.15 2.08
CA LEU A 115 -14.25 -3.28 1.53
C LEU A 115 -14.15 -1.94 2.28
N ALA A 116 -15.30 -1.34 2.65
CA ALA A 116 -15.31 -0.12 3.46
C ALA A 116 -14.72 -0.37 4.87
N VAL A 117 -15.07 -1.48 5.50
CA VAL A 117 -14.47 -1.87 6.80
C VAL A 117 -12.97 -2.10 6.67
N GLY A 118 -12.54 -2.79 5.61
CA GLY A 118 -11.13 -3.01 5.32
C GLY A 118 -10.36 -1.71 5.11
N PHE A 119 -10.94 -0.75 4.40
CA PHE A 119 -10.34 0.56 4.18
C PHE A 119 -10.18 1.35 5.49
N VAL A 120 -11.24 1.44 6.30
CA VAL A 120 -11.17 2.13 7.60
C VAL A 120 -10.12 1.45 8.50
N GLY A 121 -10.12 0.12 8.55
CA GLY A 121 -9.11 -0.63 9.31
C GLY A 121 -7.68 -0.36 8.81
N ALA A 122 -7.47 -0.31 7.50
CA ALA A 122 -6.19 -0.01 6.90
C ALA A 122 -5.69 1.40 7.28
N VAL A 123 -6.55 2.42 7.18
CA VAL A 123 -6.22 3.80 7.58
C VAL A 123 -5.85 3.87 9.07
N VAL A 124 -6.61 3.21 9.94
CA VAL A 124 -6.33 3.19 11.39
C VAL A 124 -5.00 2.49 11.69
N ILE A 125 -4.76 1.31 11.08
CA ILE A 125 -3.50 0.57 11.25
C ILE A 125 -2.32 1.43 10.78
N HIS A 126 -2.44 2.07 9.62
CA HIS A 126 -1.39 2.91 9.07
C HIS A 126 -1.11 4.13 9.95
N TYR A 127 -2.15 4.78 10.46
CA TYR A 127 -2.00 5.90 11.39
C TYR A 127 -1.20 5.51 12.64
N PHE A 128 -1.57 4.42 13.31
CA PHE A 128 -0.85 3.95 14.50
C PHE A 128 0.57 3.46 14.19
N PHE A 129 0.78 2.86 13.03
CA PHE A 129 2.10 2.49 12.56
C PHE A 129 3.01 3.72 12.43
N ASN A 130 2.53 4.81 11.80
CA ASN A 130 3.28 6.04 11.66
C ASN A 130 3.62 6.68 13.01
N LEU A 131 2.68 6.67 13.97
CA LEU A 131 2.94 7.14 15.33
C LEU A 131 4.02 6.29 16.03
N TRP A 132 3.95 4.98 15.87
CA TRP A 132 4.92 4.07 16.47
C TRP A 132 6.31 4.26 15.87
N VAL A 133 6.44 4.34 14.55
CA VAL A 133 7.72 4.53 13.87
C VAL A 133 8.32 5.91 14.14
N ALA A 134 7.50 6.95 14.33
CA ALA A 134 7.98 8.28 14.70
C ALA A 134 8.56 8.34 16.13
N GLY A 135 8.24 7.37 16.97
CA GLY A 135 8.78 7.24 18.34
C GLY A 135 10.05 6.38 18.46
N LEU A 136 10.51 5.77 17.34
CA LEU A 136 11.72 4.96 17.28
C LEU A 136 12.93 5.80 16.90
#